data_f4cb54a5329140e92c6470787277edac
#
_entry.id   f4cb54a5329140e92c6470787277edac
#
_cell.length_a   1.000
_cell.length_b   1.000
_cell.length_c   1.000
_cell.angle_alpha   90.00
_cell.angle_beta   90.00
_cell.angle_gamma   90.00
#
_symmetry.space_group_name_H-M   'P 1'
#
loop_
_entity.id
_entity.type
_entity.pdbx_description
1 polymer ?
#
loop_
_entity_poly.entity_id
_entity_poly.type
_entity_poly.pdbx_seq_one_letter_code
_entity_poly.pdbx_strand_id
1 'polypeptide(L)'
;MTDPKSQNEGRHLEEGRTLILTGASRGIGHATVKRFSSAGWRVITCSRHAFPENCPWAAGPEDHIQVDLSDPADTARATSEMKARLKDGMLHALVNNAAISPKGTDGKRLGVLETETETWRHIFEVNLFSTIWLAQGLREALAKAHGAIVNVTSIAGSRVHPFAGAAYATSKAALAALTREMAADFGPLGVRVNAIAPGEINTAILSPGTEKMVEGIPLGRLGEPAEVAKAIYYLCTDQSSYVTGAELHINGGQHV
;
A
#
# COMPACT_ATOMS: atom_id res chain seq x y z
N MET A 1 -33.47 -19.00 12.18
CA MET A 1 -32.74 -20.11 11.56
C MET A 1 -32.06 -19.55 10.34
N THR A 2 -30.77 -19.28 10.42
CA THR A 2 -29.97 -18.76 9.31
C THR A 2 -29.49 -19.97 8.48
N ASP A 3 -29.76 -19.94 7.18
CA ASP A 3 -29.44 -20.99 6.22
C ASP A 3 -27.91 -21.21 6.15
N PRO A 4 -27.38 -22.42 6.41
CA PRO A 4 -25.94 -22.69 6.33
C PRO A 4 -25.34 -22.52 4.92
N LYS A 5 -26.16 -22.44 3.87
CA LYS A 5 -25.69 -22.26 2.49
C LYS A 5 -25.18 -20.85 2.19
N SER A 6 -25.66 -19.82 2.90
CA SER A 6 -25.23 -18.42 2.65
C SER A 6 -23.82 -18.10 3.13
N GLN A 7 -23.25 -18.91 4.03
CA GLN A 7 -21.88 -18.68 4.54
C GLN A 7 -20.80 -19.31 3.64
N ASN A 8 -21.17 -20.19 2.71
CA ASN A 8 -20.21 -20.85 1.82
C ASN A 8 -20.07 -20.15 0.45
N GLU A 9 -21.07 -19.39 0.01
CA GLU A 9 -21.03 -18.71 -1.29
C GLU A 9 -20.01 -17.57 -1.33
N GLY A 10 -19.74 -16.89 -0.22
CA GLY A 10 -18.73 -15.83 -0.13
C GLY A 10 -17.28 -16.33 -0.18
N ARG A 11 -16.99 -17.56 0.23
CA ARG A 11 -15.63 -18.12 0.22
C ARG A 11 -15.17 -18.58 -1.16
N HIS A 12 -16.07 -19.09 -1.99
CA HIS A 12 -15.73 -19.56 -3.34
C HIS A 12 -15.48 -18.45 -4.36
N LEU A 13 -16.03 -17.23 -4.14
CA LEU A 13 -15.88 -16.08 -5.05
C LEU A 13 -14.52 -15.40 -4.97
N GLU A 14 -13.74 -15.64 -3.94
CA GLU A 14 -12.42 -14.98 -3.73
C GLU A 14 -11.23 -15.90 -4.07
N GLU A 15 -11.46 -17.21 -4.19
CA GLU A 15 -10.42 -18.17 -4.62
C GLU A 15 -9.98 -17.88 -6.06
N GLY A 16 -8.65 -17.71 -6.25
CA GLY A 16 -8.06 -17.45 -7.55
C GLY A 16 -7.82 -15.96 -7.84
N ARG A 17 -8.23 -15.03 -6.96
CA ARG A 17 -7.88 -13.62 -7.09
C ARG A 17 -6.39 -13.39 -6.80
N THR A 18 -5.77 -12.46 -7.49
CA THR A 18 -4.35 -12.11 -7.33
C THR A 18 -4.19 -10.69 -6.86
N LEU A 19 -3.37 -10.51 -5.82
CA LEU A 19 -2.87 -9.23 -5.33
C LEU A 19 -1.39 -9.07 -5.70
N ILE A 20 -0.99 -7.91 -6.19
CA ILE A 20 0.42 -7.45 -6.17
C ILE A 20 0.56 -6.41 -5.07
N LEU A 21 1.55 -6.62 -4.18
CA LEU A 21 1.80 -5.77 -3.02
C LEU A 21 3.26 -5.34 -2.94
N THR A 22 3.51 -4.04 -2.91
CA THR A 22 4.85 -3.50 -2.66
C THR A 22 5.09 -3.28 -1.17
N GLY A 23 6.34 -3.48 -0.71
CA GLY A 23 6.71 -3.24 0.69
C GLY A 23 6.12 -4.25 1.69
N ALA A 24 6.11 -5.53 1.34
CA ALA A 24 5.47 -6.61 2.09
C ALA A 24 6.25 -7.09 3.34
N SER A 25 7.53 -6.73 3.48
CA SER A 25 8.46 -7.35 4.44
C SER A 25 8.14 -7.13 5.91
N ARG A 26 7.40 -6.07 6.26
CA ARG A 26 7.08 -5.71 7.66
C ARG A 26 5.83 -4.83 7.77
N GLY A 27 5.38 -4.61 9.01
CA GLY A 27 4.34 -3.66 9.35
C GLY A 27 3.03 -3.88 8.60
N ILE A 28 2.49 -2.81 8.00
CA ILE A 28 1.22 -2.81 7.26
C ILE A 28 1.27 -3.80 6.09
N GLY A 29 2.37 -3.81 5.32
CA GLY A 29 2.51 -4.72 4.19
C GLY A 29 2.44 -6.19 4.61
N HIS A 30 3.16 -6.56 5.68
CA HIS A 30 3.11 -7.90 6.26
C HIS A 30 1.70 -8.30 6.71
N ALA A 31 1.01 -7.41 7.44
CA ALA A 31 -0.37 -7.65 7.86
C ALA A 31 -1.33 -7.79 6.67
N THR A 32 -1.07 -7.05 5.58
CA THR A 32 -1.83 -7.13 4.33
C THR A 32 -1.63 -8.49 3.67
N VAL A 33 -0.39 -9.00 3.57
CA VAL A 33 -0.15 -10.37 3.07
C VAL A 33 -0.98 -11.39 3.87
N LYS A 34 -0.89 -11.35 5.21
CA LYS A 34 -1.67 -12.27 6.08
C LYS A 34 -3.17 -12.18 5.82
N ARG A 35 -3.71 -10.97 5.70
CA ARG A 35 -5.15 -10.76 5.50
C ARG A 35 -5.62 -11.33 4.16
N PHE A 36 -4.89 -11.09 3.07
CA PHE A 36 -5.28 -11.58 1.76
C PHE A 36 -5.06 -13.07 1.59
N SER A 37 -3.91 -13.62 2.04
CA SER A 37 -3.65 -15.05 2.00
C SER A 37 -4.68 -15.86 2.81
N SER A 38 -5.11 -15.34 3.99
CA SER A 38 -6.16 -15.99 4.78
C SER A 38 -7.54 -15.97 4.14
N ALA A 39 -7.75 -15.10 3.14
CA ALA A 39 -8.96 -15.02 2.32
C ALA A 39 -8.87 -15.82 1.00
N GLY A 40 -7.80 -16.61 0.81
CA GLY A 40 -7.60 -17.43 -0.39
C GLY A 40 -7.02 -16.70 -1.60
N TRP A 41 -6.56 -15.45 -1.44
CA TRP A 41 -5.91 -14.73 -2.53
C TRP A 41 -4.48 -15.20 -2.72
N ARG A 42 -4.06 -15.29 -3.97
CA ARG A 42 -2.63 -15.35 -4.31
C ARG A 42 -2.01 -13.97 -4.10
N VAL A 43 -0.91 -13.89 -3.37
CA VAL A 43 -0.22 -12.62 -3.07
C VAL A 43 1.18 -12.63 -3.67
N ILE A 44 1.39 -11.83 -4.71
CA ILE A 44 2.71 -11.57 -5.28
C ILE A 44 3.31 -10.36 -4.56
N THR A 45 4.41 -10.57 -3.87
CA THR A 45 5.09 -9.55 -3.07
C THR A 45 6.27 -8.95 -3.82
N CYS A 46 6.58 -7.68 -3.53
CA CYS A 46 7.71 -6.97 -4.13
C CYS A 46 8.55 -6.30 -3.04
N SER A 47 9.86 -6.47 -3.10
CA SER A 47 10.81 -5.77 -2.24
C SER A 47 12.21 -5.68 -2.86
N ARG A 48 13.09 -4.86 -2.27
CA ARG A 48 14.50 -4.73 -2.69
C ARG A 48 15.35 -5.97 -2.37
N HIS A 49 14.90 -6.81 -1.46
CA HIS A 49 15.61 -8.00 -1.01
C HIS A 49 15.03 -9.24 -1.67
N ALA A 50 15.86 -10.27 -1.84
CA ALA A 50 15.41 -11.58 -2.25
C ALA A 50 14.38 -12.17 -1.26
N PHE A 51 13.64 -13.17 -1.71
CA PHE A 51 12.68 -13.87 -0.86
C PHE A 51 13.39 -14.47 0.37
N PRO A 52 12.91 -14.18 1.60
CA PRO A 52 13.55 -14.72 2.80
C PRO A 52 13.30 -16.22 2.92
N GLU A 53 14.35 -17.00 3.19
CA GLU A 53 14.28 -18.47 3.33
C GLU A 53 13.28 -18.92 4.42
N ASN A 54 13.10 -18.08 5.46
CA ASN A 54 12.20 -18.35 6.59
C ASN A 54 10.91 -17.51 6.51
N CYS A 55 10.31 -17.41 5.32
CA CYS A 55 9.05 -16.69 5.17
C CYS A 55 7.93 -17.41 5.94
N PRO A 56 7.20 -16.72 6.84
CA PRO A 56 6.19 -17.36 7.69
C PRO A 56 4.87 -17.70 6.99
N TRP A 57 4.72 -17.41 5.71
CA TRP A 57 3.55 -17.81 4.92
C TRP A 57 3.91 -18.83 3.84
N ALA A 58 2.87 -19.51 3.38
CA ALA A 58 2.98 -20.57 2.36
C ALA A 58 3.33 -20.07 0.94
N ALA A 59 3.74 -18.79 0.77
CA ALA A 59 4.23 -18.29 -0.50
C ALA A 59 5.65 -18.79 -0.75
N GLY A 60 5.93 -19.17 -1.99
CA GLY A 60 7.26 -19.54 -2.44
C GLY A 60 7.98 -18.36 -3.11
N PRO A 61 9.25 -18.55 -3.52
CA PRO A 61 10.00 -17.55 -4.28
C PRO A 61 9.31 -17.16 -5.60
N GLU A 62 8.44 -18.01 -6.13
CA GLU A 62 7.61 -17.74 -7.31
C GLU A 62 6.58 -16.64 -7.09
N ASP A 63 6.23 -16.33 -5.84
CA ASP A 63 5.33 -15.26 -5.45
C ASP A 63 6.08 -14.03 -4.89
N HIS A 64 7.38 -13.94 -5.17
CA HIS A 64 8.18 -12.79 -4.81
C HIS A 64 8.96 -12.24 -6.01
N ILE A 65 8.97 -10.91 -6.17
CA ILE A 65 9.71 -10.20 -7.20
C ILE A 65 10.65 -9.20 -6.52
N GLN A 66 11.94 -9.38 -6.76
CA GLN A 66 12.93 -8.41 -6.30
C GLN A 66 12.93 -7.20 -7.22
N VAL A 67 12.79 -5.99 -6.64
CA VAL A 67 12.76 -4.74 -7.39
C VAL A 67 13.21 -3.56 -6.55
N ASP A 68 14.05 -2.71 -7.12
CA ASP A 68 14.32 -1.37 -6.61
C ASP A 68 13.35 -0.37 -7.26
N LEU A 69 12.38 0.08 -6.48
CA LEU A 69 11.35 1.02 -6.94
C LEU A 69 11.89 2.45 -7.17
N SER A 70 13.14 2.74 -6.81
CA SER A 70 13.80 4.00 -7.16
C SER A 70 14.40 4.00 -8.56
N ASP A 71 14.52 2.82 -9.20
CA ASP A 71 15.03 2.66 -10.56
C ASP A 71 13.87 2.42 -11.54
N PRO A 72 13.62 3.36 -12.49
CA PRO A 72 12.59 3.21 -13.51
C PRO A 72 12.80 1.97 -14.39
N ALA A 73 14.05 1.63 -14.73
CA ALA A 73 14.37 0.49 -15.59
C ALA A 73 14.09 -0.84 -14.86
N ASP A 74 14.47 -0.93 -13.58
CA ASP A 74 14.17 -2.10 -12.76
C ASP A 74 12.67 -2.25 -12.48
N THR A 75 11.97 -1.13 -12.27
CA THR A 75 10.50 -1.13 -12.13
C THR A 75 9.82 -1.62 -13.42
N ALA A 76 10.29 -1.23 -14.60
CA ALA A 76 9.78 -1.70 -15.89
C ALA A 76 10.04 -3.21 -16.09
N ARG A 77 11.24 -3.71 -15.75
CA ARG A 77 11.59 -5.13 -15.75
C ARG A 77 10.64 -5.91 -14.81
N ALA A 78 10.53 -5.46 -13.57
CA ALA A 78 9.68 -6.10 -12.57
C ALA A 78 8.20 -6.11 -12.99
N THR A 79 7.70 -5.03 -13.61
CA THR A 79 6.33 -4.97 -14.14
C THR A 79 6.10 -6.01 -15.24
N SER A 80 7.07 -6.24 -16.11
CA SER A 80 7.01 -7.28 -17.14
C SER A 80 6.98 -8.68 -16.50
N GLU A 81 7.78 -8.90 -15.46
CA GLU A 81 7.78 -10.14 -14.69
C GLU A 81 6.47 -10.35 -13.94
N MET A 82 5.90 -9.30 -13.33
CA MET A 82 4.58 -9.34 -12.70
C MET A 82 3.52 -9.83 -13.69
N LYS A 83 3.46 -9.25 -14.89
CA LYS A 83 2.51 -9.66 -15.93
C LYS A 83 2.67 -11.12 -16.34
N ALA A 84 3.90 -11.60 -16.49
CA ALA A 84 4.18 -12.99 -16.83
C ALA A 84 3.73 -13.99 -15.77
N ARG A 85 3.63 -13.57 -14.51
CA ARG A 85 3.20 -14.42 -13.38
C ARG A 85 1.68 -14.37 -13.13
N LEU A 86 0.92 -13.50 -13.81
CA LEU A 86 -0.52 -13.39 -13.64
C LEU A 86 -1.24 -14.56 -14.35
N LYS A 87 -2.10 -15.25 -13.61
CA LYS A 87 -2.99 -16.25 -14.20
C LYS A 87 -4.00 -15.55 -15.11
N ASP A 88 -4.12 -16.05 -16.32
CA ASP A 88 -5.03 -15.50 -17.35
C ASP A 88 -4.81 -14.00 -17.64
N GLY A 89 -3.66 -13.43 -17.23
CA GLY A 89 -3.35 -12.01 -17.40
C GLY A 89 -4.25 -11.07 -16.58
N MET A 90 -4.87 -11.55 -15.49
CA MET A 90 -5.77 -10.78 -14.62
C MET A 90 -5.10 -10.36 -13.32
N LEU A 91 -5.22 -9.07 -12.97
CA LEU A 91 -4.78 -8.53 -11.69
C LEU A 91 -5.97 -7.93 -10.94
N HIS A 92 -6.36 -8.53 -9.82
CA HIS A 92 -7.53 -8.13 -9.05
C HIS A 92 -7.25 -6.99 -8.08
N ALA A 93 -6.01 -6.88 -7.59
CA ALA A 93 -5.61 -5.76 -6.75
C ALA A 93 -4.13 -5.41 -6.92
N LEU A 94 -3.82 -4.10 -6.90
CA LEU A 94 -2.48 -3.53 -6.75
C LEU A 94 -2.46 -2.68 -5.48
N VAL A 95 -1.59 -3.02 -4.53
CA VAL A 95 -1.41 -2.23 -3.30
C VAL A 95 -0.02 -1.60 -3.28
N ASN A 96 0.02 -0.29 -3.46
CA ASN A 96 1.23 0.53 -3.40
C ASN A 96 1.48 0.94 -1.94
N ASN A 97 2.20 0.09 -1.19
CA ASN A 97 2.50 0.29 0.23
C ASN A 97 3.98 0.61 0.48
N ALA A 98 4.89 0.28 -0.44
CA ALA A 98 6.30 0.60 -0.27
C ALA A 98 6.51 2.11 -0.12
N ALA A 99 7.32 2.50 0.87
CA ALA A 99 7.70 3.89 1.07
C ALA A 99 9.00 3.98 1.87
N ILE A 100 9.71 5.08 1.70
CA ILE A 100 10.88 5.46 2.48
C ILE A 100 10.63 6.80 3.18
N SER A 101 11.14 6.91 4.41
CA SER A 101 11.09 8.12 5.23
C SER A 101 12.42 8.26 5.97
N PRO A 102 13.50 8.68 5.28
CA PRO A 102 14.81 8.80 5.90
C PRO A 102 14.80 9.84 7.02
N LYS A 103 15.71 9.66 7.95
CA LYS A 103 15.96 10.55 9.08
C LYS A 103 17.34 11.19 8.94
N GLY A 104 17.54 12.31 9.60
CA GLY A 104 18.86 12.90 9.79
C GLY A 104 19.79 11.97 10.58
N THR A 105 21.08 12.28 10.59
CA THR A 105 22.11 11.52 11.32
C THR A 105 21.86 11.46 12.83
N ASP A 106 21.11 12.44 13.36
CA ASP A 106 20.67 12.51 14.76
C ASP A 106 19.34 11.77 15.02
N GLY A 107 18.79 11.07 14.03
CA GLY A 107 17.50 10.36 14.09
C GLY A 107 16.27 11.25 14.01
N LYS A 108 16.43 12.57 13.91
CA LYS A 108 15.31 13.52 13.80
C LYS A 108 14.75 13.60 12.40
N ARG A 109 13.59 14.25 12.28
CA ARG A 109 12.99 14.53 10.97
C ARG A 109 13.88 15.43 10.14
N LEU A 110 13.94 15.19 8.84
CA LEU A 110 14.55 16.10 7.88
C LEU A 110 13.53 17.17 7.47
N GLY A 111 13.80 18.43 7.82
CA GLY A 111 13.02 19.60 7.40
C GLY A 111 13.32 20.02 5.96
N VAL A 112 12.67 21.08 5.49
CA VAL A 112 12.90 21.61 4.13
C VAL A 112 14.31 22.16 3.99
N LEU A 113 14.83 22.78 5.03
CA LEU A 113 16.13 23.48 5.01
C LEU A 113 17.32 22.51 5.02
N GLU A 114 17.14 21.31 5.61
CA GLU A 114 18.21 20.33 5.80
C GLU A 114 18.17 19.18 4.78
N THR A 115 17.06 19.02 4.05
CA THR A 115 16.92 17.91 3.11
C THR A 115 17.59 18.22 1.78
N GLU A 116 18.61 17.47 1.43
CA GLU A 116 19.32 17.58 0.16
C GLU A 116 18.42 17.23 -1.04
N THR A 117 18.68 17.83 -2.19
CA THR A 117 17.91 17.62 -3.42
C THR A 117 17.86 16.15 -3.83
N GLU A 118 18.96 15.42 -3.68
CA GLU A 118 19.02 13.99 -4.04
C GLU A 118 18.12 13.14 -3.13
N THR A 119 18.05 13.48 -1.84
CA THR A 119 17.12 12.84 -0.90
C THR A 119 15.66 13.09 -1.29
N TRP A 120 15.33 14.34 -1.73
CA TRP A 120 14.02 14.64 -2.28
C TRP A 120 13.69 13.75 -3.49
N ARG A 121 14.58 13.69 -4.47
CA ARG A 121 14.40 12.87 -5.68
C ARG A 121 14.16 11.40 -5.32
N HIS A 122 15.05 10.82 -4.52
CA HIS A 122 14.94 9.41 -4.13
C HIS A 122 13.63 9.09 -3.40
N ILE A 123 13.15 10.00 -2.52
CA ILE A 123 11.86 9.82 -1.84
C ILE A 123 10.71 9.86 -2.86
N PHE A 124 10.73 10.79 -3.82
CA PHE A 124 9.68 10.89 -4.82
C PHE A 124 9.70 9.72 -5.82
N GLU A 125 10.88 9.22 -6.19
CA GLU A 125 11.00 8.02 -7.02
C GLU A 125 10.28 6.83 -6.36
N VAL A 126 10.61 6.54 -5.09
CA VAL A 126 10.03 5.40 -4.38
C VAL A 126 8.57 5.61 -4.00
N ASN A 127 8.22 6.80 -3.45
CA ASN A 127 6.90 7.00 -2.82
C ASN A 127 5.80 7.45 -3.79
N LEU A 128 6.17 7.96 -4.98
CA LEU A 128 5.24 8.54 -5.94
C LEU A 128 5.42 7.96 -7.35
N PHE A 129 6.58 8.14 -7.98
CA PHE A 129 6.76 7.78 -9.38
C PHE A 129 6.64 6.27 -9.61
N SER A 130 7.16 5.43 -8.70
CA SER A 130 6.99 3.99 -8.80
C SER A 130 5.52 3.56 -8.86
N THR A 131 4.64 4.26 -8.12
CA THR A 131 3.19 4.02 -8.14
C THR A 131 2.60 4.29 -9.52
N ILE A 132 3.05 5.37 -10.19
CA ILE A 132 2.62 5.71 -11.55
C ILE A 132 3.07 4.61 -12.54
N TRP A 133 4.36 4.25 -12.51
CA TRP A 133 4.91 3.25 -13.44
C TRP A 133 4.26 1.88 -13.28
N LEU A 134 4.04 1.42 -12.04
CA LEU A 134 3.36 0.16 -11.78
C LEU A 134 1.91 0.19 -12.28
N ALA A 135 1.16 1.26 -11.99
CA ALA A 135 -0.21 1.39 -12.44
C ALA A 135 -0.32 1.41 -13.98
N GLN A 136 0.53 2.19 -14.65
CA GLN A 136 0.59 2.26 -16.12
C GLN A 136 0.95 0.90 -16.73
N GLY A 137 1.97 0.25 -16.19
CA GLY A 137 2.45 -1.03 -16.71
C GLY A 137 1.48 -2.19 -16.48
N LEU A 138 0.66 -2.13 -15.42
CA LEU A 138 -0.32 -3.17 -15.08
C LEU A 138 -1.76 -2.82 -15.50
N ARG A 139 -1.96 -1.71 -16.20
CA ARG A 139 -3.29 -1.18 -16.59
C ARG A 139 -4.18 -2.23 -17.25
N GLU A 140 -3.66 -2.95 -18.23
CA GLU A 140 -4.43 -3.94 -19.00
C GLU A 140 -4.88 -5.12 -18.13
N ALA A 141 -4.01 -5.58 -17.24
CA ALA A 141 -4.31 -6.68 -16.32
C ALA A 141 -5.35 -6.27 -15.27
N LEU A 142 -5.27 -5.03 -14.76
CA LEU A 142 -6.26 -4.45 -13.85
C LEU A 142 -7.61 -4.26 -14.56
N ALA A 143 -7.61 -3.71 -15.78
CA ALA A 143 -8.84 -3.52 -16.57
C ALA A 143 -9.53 -4.86 -16.86
N LYS A 144 -8.77 -5.89 -17.24
CA LYS A 144 -9.30 -7.22 -17.53
C LYS A 144 -10.00 -7.86 -16.32
N ALA A 145 -9.52 -7.58 -15.11
CA ALA A 145 -10.09 -8.10 -13.87
C ALA A 145 -11.15 -7.19 -13.24
N HIS A 146 -11.42 -5.99 -13.80
CA HIS A 146 -12.15 -4.91 -13.10
C HIS A 146 -11.60 -4.69 -11.69
N GLY A 147 -10.28 -4.62 -11.58
CA GLY A 147 -9.55 -4.68 -10.33
C GLY A 147 -9.61 -3.38 -9.51
N ALA A 148 -8.80 -3.35 -8.45
CA ALA A 148 -8.67 -2.18 -7.59
C ALA A 148 -7.21 -1.79 -7.36
N ILE A 149 -6.93 -0.50 -7.22
CA ILE A 149 -5.64 0.04 -6.77
C ILE A 149 -5.85 0.69 -5.41
N VAL A 150 -5.00 0.37 -4.45
CA VAL A 150 -4.96 1.05 -3.14
C VAL A 150 -3.58 1.63 -2.90
N ASN A 151 -3.53 2.95 -2.75
CA ASN A 151 -2.32 3.69 -2.44
C ASN A 151 -2.25 3.96 -0.93
N VAL A 152 -1.13 3.59 -0.29
CA VAL A 152 -0.90 3.87 1.14
C VAL A 152 -0.25 5.25 1.26
N THR A 153 -1.06 6.23 1.62
CA THR A 153 -0.63 7.61 1.90
C THR A 153 -0.15 7.74 3.35
N SER A 154 -0.46 8.78 4.04
CA SER A 154 -0.16 9.00 5.46
C SER A 154 -0.89 10.23 5.98
N ILE A 155 -1.22 10.26 7.25
CA ILE A 155 -1.66 11.49 7.94
C ILE A 155 -0.65 12.64 7.77
N ALA A 156 0.64 12.33 7.63
CA ALA A 156 1.68 13.33 7.39
C ALA A 156 1.53 14.06 6.04
N GLY A 157 0.75 13.52 5.09
CA GLY A 157 0.43 14.19 3.83
C GLY A 157 -0.57 15.34 3.98
N SER A 158 -1.35 15.36 5.04
CA SER A 158 -2.40 16.37 5.27
C SER A 158 -2.07 17.37 6.39
N ARG A 159 -1.05 17.12 7.19
CA ARG A 159 -0.63 17.98 8.31
C ARG A 159 0.86 17.86 8.59
N VAL A 160 1.43 18.87 9.24
CA VAL A 160 2.82 18.81 9.72
C VAL A 160 2.92 17.74 10.81
N HIS A 161 3.86 16.81 10.62
CA HIS A 161 4.09 15.71 11.53
C HIS A 161 5.45 15.83 12.24
N PRO A 162 5.55 15.63 13.56
CA PRO A 162 6.79 15.88 14.31
C PRO A 162 7.93 14.93 13.93
N PHE A 163 7.61 13.74 13.42
CA PHE A 163 8.61 12.72 13.07
C PHE A 163 8.77 12.49 11.56
N ALA A 164 7.79 12.85 10.73
CA ALA A 164 7.88 12.66 9.28
C ALA A 164 8.65 13.81 8.63
N GLY A 165 9.62 13.48 7.77
CA GLY A 165 10.40 14.47 7.01
C GLY A 165 9.54 15.23 6.00
N ALA A 166 9.99 16.44 5.61
CA ALA A 166 9.24 17.28 4.67
C ALA A 166 9.03 16.61 3.31
N ALA A 167 10.06 16.00 2.74
CA ALA A 167 9.97 15.30 1.45
C ALA A 167 9.01 14.11 1.52
N TYR A 168 9.02 13.34 2.62
CA TYR A 168 8.07 12.25 2.84
C TYR A 168 6.63 12.79 2.89
N ALA A 169 6.37 13.80 3.73
CA ALA A 169 5.05 14.41 3.88
C ALA A 169 4.52 14.91 2.53
N THR A 170 5.35 15.64 1.78
CA THR A 170 5.00 16.15 0.45
C THR A 170 4.74 15.03 -0.55
N SER A 171 5.54 13.95 -0.55
CA SER A 171 5.30 12.80 -1.43
C SER A 171 3.97 12.11 -1.13
N LYS A 172 3.57 12.02 0.15
CA LYS A 172 2.28 11.42 0.56
C LYS A 172 1.08 12.32 0.24
N ALA A 173 1.24 13.64 0.33
CA ALA A 173 0.25 14.60 -0.17
C ALA A 173 0.06 14.50 -1.69
N ALA A 174 1.17 14.42 -2.43
CA ALA A 174 1.15 14.22 -3.88
C ALA A 174 0.47 12.89 -4.26
N LEU A 175 0.73 11.81 -3.51
CA LEU A 175 0.10 10.49 -3.73
C LEU A 175 -1.42 10.53 -3.48
N ALA A 176 -1.89 11.31 -2.50
CA ALA A 176 -3.32 11.52 -2.27
C ALA A 176 -3.98 12.27 -3.44
N ALA A 177 -3.32 13.29 -3.99
CA ALA A 177 -3.78 13.98 -5.18
C ALA A 177 -3.79 13.04 -6.41
N LEU A 178 -2.67 12.33 -6.64
CA LEU A 178 -2.53 11.35 -7.72
C LEU A 178 -3.63 10.28 -7.67
N THR A 179 -4.05 9.83 -6.49
CA THR A 179 -5.12 8.84 -6.34
C THR A 179 -6.42 9.30 -6.98
N ARG A 180 -6.78 10.59 -6.87
CA ARG A 180 -7.98 11.15 -7.50
C ARG A 180 -7.87 11.20 -9.02
N GLU A 181 -6.71 11.64 -9.54
CA GLU A 181 -6.45 11.63 -10.99
C GLU A 181 -6.50 10.21 -11.55
N MET A 182 -5.84 9.27 -10.86
CA MET A 182 -5.90 7.85 -11.26
C MET A 182 -7.33 7.31 -11.23
N ALA A 183 -8.16 7.70 -10.26
CA ALA A 183 -9.55 7.26 -10.19
C ALA A 183 -10.36 7.75 -11.39
N ALA A 184 -10.11 8.97 -11.86
CA ALA A 184 -10.72 9.51 -13.07
C ALA A 184 -10.28 8.76 -14.34
N ASP A 185 -8.98 8.49 -14.47
CA ASP A 185 -8.41 7.84 -15.67
C ASP A 185 -8.72 6.34 -15.73
N PHE A 186 -8.71 5.65 -14.59
CA PHE A 186 -8.94 4.21 -14.51
C PHE A 186 -10.42 3.82 -14.39
N GLY A 187 -11.29 4.73 -13.95
CA GLY A 187 -12.73 4.51 -13.82
C GLY A 187 -13.40 4.02 -15.11
N PRO A 188 -13.16 4.64 -16.30
CA PRO A 188 -13.69 4.17 -17.57
C PRO A 188 -13.23 2.75 -17.97
N LEU A 189 -12.12 2.25 -17.35
CA LEU A 189 -11.63 0.89 -17.53
C LEU A 189 -12.27 -0.10 -16.55
N GLY A 190 -13.18 0.34 -15.69
CA GLY A 190 -13.80 -0.48 -14.65
C GLY A 190 -12.90 -0.72 -13.44
N VAL A 191 -11.79 0.02 -13.29
CA VAL A 191 -10.83 -0.12 -12.19
C VAL A 191 -11.06 0.97 -11.16
N ARG A 192 -11.17 0.57 -9.89
CA ARG A 192 -11.31 1.52 -8.77
C ARG A 192 -9.95 1.89 -8.20
N VAL A 193 -9.74 3.15 -7.86
CA VAL A 193 -8.50 3.63 -7.27
C VAL A 193 -8.80 4.43 -6.01
N ASN A 194 -8.29 3.98 -4.87
CA ASN A 194 -8.49 4.64 -3.58
C ASN A 194 -7.17 4.75 -2.81
N ALA A 195 -7.17 5.55 -1.77
CA ALA A 195 -6.08 5.66 -0.83
C ALA A 195 -6.52 5.30 0.59
N ILE A 196 -5.55 4.92 1.41
CA ILE A 196 -5.68 4.90 2.86
C ILE A 196 -4.62 5.80 3.47
N ALA A 197 -5.00 6.58 4.49
CA ALA A 197 -4.12 7.46 5.26
C ALA A 197 -3.95 6.92 6.69
N PRO A 198 -2.94 6.05 6.95
CA PRO A 198 -2.63 5.61 8.29
C PRO A 198 -2.15 6.76 9.16
N GLY A 199 -2.50 6.72 10.46
CA GLY A 199 -1.88 7.52 11.50
C GLY A 199 -0.70 6.80 12.14
N GLU A 200 -0.60 6.91 13.48
CA GLU A 200 0.40 6.20 14.26
C GLU A 200 0.02 4.72 14.40
N ILE A 201 0.70 3.89 13.64
CA ILE A 201 0.50 2.43 13.61
C ILE A 201 1.66 1.74 14.31
N ASN A 202 1.35 0.80 15.20
CA ASN A 202 2.32 0.02 15.97
C ASN A 202 3.17 -0.86 15.04
N THR A 203 4.27 -0.29 14.54
CA THR A 203 5.21 -0.94 13.61
C THR A 203 6.65 -0.64 14.03
N ALA A 204 7.60 -1.45 13.55
CA ALA A 204 9.02 -1.22 13.79
C ALA A 204 9.59 0.08 13.16
N ILE A 205 8.77 0.84 12.43
CA ILE A 205 9.15 2.14 11.83
C ILE A 205 8.93 3.30 12.80
N LEU A 206 8.14 3.11 13.86
CA LEU A 206 7.84 4.18 14.81
C LEU A 206 9.14 4.76 15.40
N SER A 207 9.24 6.08 15.36
CA SER A 207 10.34 6.79 16.02
C SER A 207 10.20 6.71 17.53
N PRO A 208 11.29 6.65 18.29
CA PRO A 208 11.24 6.82 19.75
C PRO A 208 10.50 8.11 20.12
N GLY A 209 9.63 8.05 21.10
CA GLY A 209 8.79 9.19 21.51
C GLY A 209 7.42 9.23 20.86
N THR A 210 7.11 8.34 19.92
CA THR A 210 5.76 8.26 19.29
C THR A 210 4.67 7.90 20.31
N GLU A 211 5.03 7.21 21.40
CA GLU A 211 4.13 6.93 22.52
C GLU A 211 3.49 8.19 23.11
N LYS A 212 4.19 9.34 23.07
CA LYS A 212 3.68 10.64 23.52
C LYS A 212 2.58 11.20 22.62
N MET A 213 2.49 10.71 21.39
CA MET A 213 1.45 11.15 20.46
C MET A 213 0.09 10.50 20.75
N VAL A 214 0.09 9.41 21.53
CA VAL A 214 -1.14 8.70 21.90
C VAL A 214 -2.15 9.63 22.58
N GLU A 215 -1.68 10.58 23.39
CA GLU A 215 -2.51 11.59 24.04
C GLU A 215 -3.30 12.46 23.04
N GLY A 216 -2.75 12.67 21.85
CA GLY A 216 -3.38 13.42 20.76
C GLY A 216 -4.22 12.56 19.80
N ILE A 217 -4.36 11.26 20.07
CA ILE A 217 -5.19 10.37 19.26
C ILE A 217 -6.57 10.25 19.94
N PRO A 218 -7.69 10.65 19.30
CA PRO A 218 -9.01 10.56 19.92
C PRO A 218 -9.37 9.16 20.46
N LEU A 219 -8.94 8.08 19.77
CA LEU A 219 -9.14 6.71 20.27
C LEU A 219 -8.16 6.28 21.38
N GLY A 220 -7.24 7.15 21.82
CA GLY A 220 -6.35 6.94 22.97
C GLY A 220 -5.35 5.79 22.82
N ARG A 221 -5.04 5.35 21.59
CA ARG A 221 -4.08 4.26 21.34
C ARG A 221 -3.46 4.35 19.95
N LEU A 222 -2.36 3.65 19.76
CA LEU A 222 -1.83 3.37 18.43
C LEU A 222 -2.79 2.44 17.67
N GLY A 223 -2.82 2.57 16.35
CA GLY A 223 -3.47 1.59 15.46
C GLY A 223 -2.59 0.35 15.30
N GLU A 224 -3.22 -0.78 15.01
CA GLU A 224 -2.50 -2.01 14.69
C GLU A 224 -2.41 -2.23 13.17
N PRO A 225 -1.30 -2.80 12.64
CA PRO A 225 -1.16 -3.09 11.21
C PRO A 225 -2.33 -3.89 10.63
N ALA A 226 -2.93 -4.77 11.43
CA ALA A 226 -4.08 -5.57 11.03
C ALA A 226 -5.35 -4.72 10.79
N GLU A 227 -5.50 -3.58 11.47
CA GLU A 227 -6.64 -2.66 11.25
C GLU A 227 -6.51 -1.97 9.89
N VAL A 228 -5.29 -1.56 9.54
CA VAL A 228 -5.00 -0.99 8.21
C VAL A 228 -5.20 -2.03 7.11
N ALA A 229 -4.71 -3.27 7.32
CA ALA A 229 -4.87 -4.36 6.37
C ALA A 229 -6.34 -4.71 6.09
N LYS A 230 -7.23 -4.62 7.09
CA LYS A 230 -8.68 -4.80 6.91
C LYS A 230 -9.28 -3.72 6.00
N ALA A 231 -8.85 -2.47 6.15
CA ALA A 231 -9.31 -1.37 5.31
C ALA A 231 -8.80 -1.51 3.86
N ILE A 232 -7.53 -1.92 3.67
CA ILE A 232 -6.98 -2.24 2.35
C ILE A 232 -7.82 -3.34 1.69
N TYR A 233 -8.11 -4.41 2.41
CA TYR A 233 -8.90 -5.54 1.91
C TYR A 233 -10.30 -5.09 1.50
N TYR A 234 -10.99 -4.30 2.33
CA TYR A 234 -12.29 -3.71 2.00
C TYR A 234 -12.24 -2.95 0.67
N LEU A 235 -11.24 -2.08 0.48
CA LEU A 235 -11.09 -1.29 -0.74
C LEU A 235 -10.72 -2.13 -1.97
N CYS A 236 -10.14 -3.32 -1.79
CA CYS A 236 -9.80 -4.23 -2.88
C CYS A 236 -10.92 -5.20 -3.27
N THR A 237 -12.01 -5.29 -2.47
CA THR A 237 -13.11 -6.22 -2.70
C THR A 237 -14.39 -5.55 -3.20
N ASP A 238 -15.36 -6.35 -3.58
CA ASP A 238 -16.66 -5.89 -4.07
C ASP A 238 -17.49 -5.17 -3.01
N GLN A 239 -17.10 -5.28 -1.72
CA GLN A 239 -17.71 -4.52 -0.62
C GLN A 239 -17.58 -2.99 -0.80
N SER A 240 -16.61 -2.54 -1.60
CA SER A 240 -16.40 -1.14 -1.94
C SER A 240 -16.67 -0.84 -3.43
N SER A 241 -17.59 -1.57 -4.05
CA SER A 241 -17.87 -1.52 -5.50
C SER A 241 -18.21 -0.13 -6.04
N TYR A 242 -18.71 0.77 -5.20
CA TYR A 242 -19.05 2.15 -5.58
C TYR A 242 -18.14 3.20 -4.90
N VAL A 243 -16.92 2.78 -4.48
CA VAL A 243 -15.93 3.67 -3.85
C VAL A 243 -14.71 3.78 -4.76
N THR A 244 -14.47 4.99 -5.30
CA THR A 244 -13.27 5.34 -6.08
C THR A 244 -12.89 6.80 -5.85
N GLY A 245 -11.61 7.15 -5.91
CA GLY A 245 -11.10 8.49 -5.65
C GLY A 245 -11.09 8.90 -4.16
N ALA A 246 -11.46 8.00 -3.25
CA ALA A 246 -11.52 8.29 -1.82
C ALA A 246 -10.16 8.09 -1.13
N GLU A 247 -9.93 8.88 -0.09
CA GLU A 247 -8.86 8.65 0.89
C GLU A 247 -9.50 8.30 2.25
N LEU A 248 -9.30 7.05 2.69
CA LEU A 248 -9.86 6.55 3.94
C LEU A 248 -8.83 6.70 5.08
N HIS A 249 -9.18 7.48 6.08
CA HIS A 249 -8.32 7.73 7.24
C HIS A 249 -8.39 6.58 8.25
N ILE A 250 -7.25 5.92 8.50
CA ILE A 250 -7.09 4.85 9.49
C ILE A 250 -6.11 5.34 10.56
N ASN A 251 -6.54 6.30 11.37
CA ASN A 251 -5.65 7.07 12.23
C ASN A 251 -6.26 7.40 13.61
N GLY A 252 -7.31 6.69 14.03
CA GLY A 252 -7.91 6.88 15.34
C GLY A 252 -8.51 8.27 15.58
N GLY A 253 -8.81 9.03 14.52
CA GLY A 253 -9.33 10.38 14.60
C GLY A 253 -8.27 11.48 14.61
N GLN A 254 -6.98 11.18 14.42
CA GLN A 254 -5.91 12.19 14.43
C GLN A 254 -6.05 13.31 13.38
N HIS A 255 -6.92 13.16 12.40
CA HIS A 255 -7.10 14.12 11.29
C HIS A 255 -8.20 15.15 11.55
N VAL A 256 -8.95 15.03 12.65
CA VAL A 256 -9.99 15.99 13.06
C VAL A 256 -9.52 16.91 14.16
#